data_4281398f4b604ac37a1a70eb95d6585e
#
_entry.id   4281398f4b604ac37a1a70eb95d6585e
#
_cell.length_a   1.000
_cell.length_b   1.000
_cell.length_c   1.000
_cell.angle_alpha   90.00
_cell.angle_beta   90.00
_cell.angle_gamma   90.00
#
_symmetry.space_group_name_H-M   'P 1'
#
loop_
_entity.id
_entity.type
_entity.pdbx_description
1 polymer ?
#
loop_
_entity_poly.entity_id
_entity_poly.type
_entity_poly.pdbx_seq_one_letter_code
_entity_poly.pdbx_strand_id
1 'polypeptide(L)'
;MNPATASRPKLATILRRLALGGAAMAPFVLAPLLLAPPARAEDIPPAANQVVGEEKAVLTHAPQVPPPITRRTPTKVVIDLEVKEFTARLADGVDYVFWGFGGSVPGPFMRVREGDLVEFHLHNHPDNKLPHNIDLHAVTGPGGGAASSFTAPGHTSTFSFTVLNPGLYVDHYATAPVGMHIANGMFGLILVEPKEGLAPVDHEYYVMQSEFYTAGRYGEHGLQPFSMEKALHEDADYVVFNGSVGALVGDKALHANVGETVRLYVGNGGPNLVSSFHVIGEIFDDVFPEGGAVPNHNVQTTVVPAGGAAIVEFKVQVPGTYVLVDHSIFRTFNKGSLGMLKVDGADVPAIYSGKQRDDIYQPEGQPTQVSVPPAPARALTQAERMSEGERVFSRTCMACHQANGQGLPAIFPPLAGSDFLMADLERAMHIVIEGKQGEVVVNGNTFNQVMTPQNLSDEEIANVLTFVTNSWGNKGRMVSPDEVAKVRAAGKQTDGGAGEH
;
A
#
# COMPACT_ATOMS: atom_id res chain seq x y z
N MET A 1 -20.09 -20.18 -54.04
CA MET A 1 -18.90 -20.53 -54.86
C MET A 1 -17.79 -21.00 -53.95
N ASN A 2 -17.27 -22.12 -54.20
CA ASN A 2 -16.53 -23.14 -53.48
C ASN A 2 -15.28 -22.70 -52.71
N PRO A 3 -14.87 -23.42 -51.63
CA PRO A 3 -13.78 -23.13 -50.72
C PRO A 3 -12.46 -23.73 -51.20
N ALA A 4 -11.35 -23.05 -50.86
CA ALA A 4 -10.02 -23.55 -51.10
C ALA A 4 -9.40 -24.11 -49.82
N THR A 5 -9.03 -25.37 -49.91
CA THR A 5 -8.30 -26.20 -48.93
C THR A 5 -6.87 -25.75 -48.73
N ALA A 6 -6.44 -25.66 -47.46
CA ALA A 6 -5.04 -25.53 -47.10
C ALA A 6 -4.52 -26.80 -46.40
N SER A 7 -3.50 -27.40 -46.95
CA SER A 7 -2.88 -28.66 -46.61
C SER A 7 -1.95 -28.58 -45.41
N ARG A 8 -1.97 -29.64 -44.59
CA ARG A 8 -0.96 -29.91 -43.53
C ARG A 8 0.34 -30.48 -44.14
N PRO A 9 1.51 -30.13 -43.67
CA PRO A 9 2.73 -30.86 -43.98
C PRO A 9 2.93 -32.04 -43.00
N LYS A 10 3.36 -33.16 -43.61
CA LYS A 10 3.66 -34.43 -42.95
C LYS A 10 5.03 -34.41 -42.26
N LEU A 11 5.10 -35.07 -41.09
CA LEU A 11 6.33 -35.50 -40.44
C LEU A 11 7.04 -36.52 -41.35
N ALA A 12 8.31 -36.25 -41.67
CA ALA A 12 9.19 -37.24 -42.33
C ALA A 12 10.50 -37.36 -41.50
N THR A 13 10.64 -38.52 -40.98
CA THR A 13 11.75 -39.35 -40.51
C THR A 13 13.13 -38.92 -41.06
N ILE A 14 14.08 -38.64 -40.15
CA ILE A 14 15.51 -38.75 -40.41
C ILE A 14 16.14 -39.68 -39.37
N LEU A 15 16.35 -40.93 -39.79
CA LEU A 15 17.29 -41.88 -39.20
C LEU A 15 18.47 -42.05 -40.18
N ARG A 16 19.68 -41.77 -39.69
CA ARG A 16 20.93 -42.52 -39.98
C ARG A 16 22.17 -41.61 -39.83
N ARG A 17 22.99 -41.85 -38.89
CA ARG A 17 24.25 -42.59 -38.88
C ARG A 17 25.08 -42.12 -37.68
N LEU A 18 25.26 -42.99 -36.74
CA LEU A 18 26.30 -42.87 -35.70
C LEU A 18 27.40 -43.92 -36.06
N ALA A 19 28.59 -43.42 -36.25
CA ALA A 19 29.80 -44.23 -36.33
C ALA A 19 30.54 -44.20 -34.98
N LEU A 20 31.00 -45.34 -34.60
CA LEU A 20 31.75 -45.74 -33.38
C LEU A 20 32.90 -44.78 -32.99
N GLY A 21 32.91 -44.41 -31.68
CA GLY A 21 34.07 -43.94 -30.96
C GLY A 21 33.97 -44.51 -29.55
N GLY A 22 34.80 -45.47 -29.20
CA GLY A 22 34.84 -46.08 -27.89
C GLY A 22 35.38 -45.14 -26.82
N ALA A 23 34.65 -45.01 -25.72
CA ALA A 23 35.14 -44.43 -24.48
C ALA A 23 34.72 -45.33 -23.29
N ALA A 24 35.67 -45.57 -22.40
CA ALA A 24 35.64 -46.49 -21.30
C ALA A 24 34.46 -46.16 -20.34
N MET A 25 33.68 -47.17 -20.00
CA MET A 25 32.67 -47.13 -18.93
C MET A 25 33.37 -47.20 -17.56
N ALA A 26 33.25 -46.09 -16.78
CA ALA A 26 33.45 -46.13 -15.34
C ALA A 26 32.17 -46.69 -14.70
N PRO A 27 32.23 -47.54 -13.65
CA PRO A 27 31.05 -48.04 -13.01
C PRO A 27 30.39 -46.96 -12.19
N PHE A 28 29.17 -46.57 -12.56
CA PHE A 28 28.26 -45.80 -11.71
C PHE A 28 27.84 -46.67 -10.54
N VAL A 29 28.34 -46.35 -9.35
CA VAL A 29 27.82 -46.89 -8.10
C VAL A 29 26.48 -46.24 -7.86
N LEU A 30 25.37 -46.94 -8.12
CA LEU A 30 24.05 -46.56 -7.67
C LEU A 30 24.05 -46.59 -6.13
N ALA A 31 24.15 -45.39 -5.50
CA ALA A 31 23.81 -45.29 -4.09
C ALA A 31 22.28 -45.51 -3.98
N PRO A 32 21.81 -46.37 -3.06
CA PRO A 32 20.40 -46.54 -2.83
C PRO A 32 19.83 -45.20 -2.33
N LEU A 33 18.89 -44.61 -3.07
CA LEU A 33 18.02 -43.56 -2.56
C LEU A 33 17.29 -44.15 -1.34
N LEU A 34 17.72 -43.82 -0.14
CA LEU A 34 16.96 -44.05 1.06
C LEU A 34 15.70 -43.14 0.93
N LEU A 35 14.63 -43.72 0.41
CA LEU A 35 13.29 -43.15 0.57
C LEU A 35 13.06 -43.00 2.07
N ALA A 36 13.02 -41.77 2.58
CA ALA A 36 12.55 -41.52 3.92
C ALA A 36 11.16 -42.16 4.05
N PRO A 37 10.89 -42.91 5.11
CA PRO A 37 9.57 -43.46 5.34
C PRO A 37 8.56 -42.30 5.37
N PRO A 38 7.33 -42.50 4.85
CA PRO A 38 6.29 -41.49 5.00
C PRO A 38 6.15 -41.19 6.49
N ALA A 39 6.08 -39.89 6.83
CA ALA A 39 5.85 -39.46 8.20
C ALA A 39 4.63 -40.21 8.76
N ARG A 40 4.83 -40.93 9.85
CA ARG A 40 3.78 -41.72 10.48
C ARG A 40 2.80 -40.77 11.14
N ALA A 41 1.52 -41.11 11.10
CA ALA A 41 0.44 -40.43 11.81
C ALA A 41 0.61 -40.40 13.35
N GLU A 42 1.71 -40.94 13.85
CA GLU A 42 2.07 -40.97 15.27
C GLU A 42 2.71 -39.66 15.77
N ASP A 43 3.08 -38.73 14.87
CA ASP A 43 3.69 -37.44 15.23
C ASP A 43 2.66 -36.32 15.43
N ILE A 44 1.34 -36.61 15.38
CA ILE A 44 0.32 -35.66 15.84
C ILE A 44 0.35 -35.68 17.37
N PRO A 45 0.76 -34.57 18.04
CA PRO A 45 0.77 -34.54 19.50
C PRO A 45 -0.64 -34.84 20.01
N PRO A 46 -0.80 -35.60 21.11
CA PRO A 46 -2.10 -35.73 21.76
C PRO A 46 -2.50 -34.39 22.34
N ALA A 47 -3.21 -33.58 21.54
CA ALA A 47 -3.45 -32.17 21.76
C ALA A 47 -4.23 -31.89 23.04
N ALA A 48 -5.07 -32.84 23.51
CA ALA A 48 -5.96 -32.62 24.64
C ALA A 48 -5.29 -32.65 26.01
N ASN A 49 -4.11 -33.29 26.16
CA ASN A 49 -3.49 -33.50 27.48
C ASN A 49 -2.42 -32.47 27.87
N GLN A 50 -2.12 -31.49 26.99
CA GLN A 50 -1.08 -30.48 27.21
C GLN A 50 -1.64 -29.07 27.40
N VAL A 51 -2.92 -28.84 27.10
CA VAL A 51 -3.59 -27.53 27.24
C VAL A 51 -3.86 -27.22 28.71
N VAL A 52 -3.36 -26.09 29.21
CA VAL A 52 -3.48 -25.70 30.63
C VAL A 52 -4.15 -24.34 30.73
N GLY A 53 -5.32 -24.32 31.37
CA GLY A 53 -6.08 -23.08 31.60
C GLY A 53 -6.88 -22.63 30.39
N GLU A 54 -7.47 -21.43 30.55
CA GLU A 54 -8.27 -20.78 29.52
C GLU A 54 -8.03 -19.27 29.61
N GLU A 55 -7.96 -18.60 28.46
CA GLU A 55 -7.88 -17.14 28.37
C GLU A 55 -8.73 -16.63 27.22
N LYS A 56 -9.18 -15.39 27.31
CA LYS A 56 -9.83 -14.69 26.20
C LYS A 56 -8.78 -13.96 25.37
N ALA A 57 -8.84 -14.10 24.05
CA ALA A 57 -7.93 -13.41 23.14
C ALA A 57 -8.09 -11.88 23.26
N VAL A 58 -6.98 -11.18 23.25
CA VAL A 58 -6.95 -9.72 23.06
C VAL A 58 -6.99 -9.46 21.57
N LEU A 59 -8.03 -8.75 21.11
CA LEU A 59 -8.20 -8.33 19.72
C LEU A 59 -7.88 -6.84 19.61
N THR A 60 -7.05 -6.46 18.65
CA THR A 60 -6.68 -5.06 18.42
C THR A 60 -6.91 -4.65 16.97
N HIS A 61 -7.30 -3.39 16.77
CA HIS A 61 -7.49 -2.84 15.43
C HIS A 61 -6.19 -2.24 14.90
N ALA A 62 -5.99 -2.32 13.58
CA ALA A 62 -4.83 -1.74 12.91
C ALA A 62 -4.70 -0.23 13.21
N PRO A 63 -3.48 0.29 13.43
CA PRO A 63 -2.18 -0.38 13.29
C PRO A 63 -1.68 -1.11 14.56
N GLN A 64 -2.49 -1.19 15.64
CA GLN A 64 -2.10 -1.85 16.88
C GLN A 64 -2.12 -3.36 16.76
N VAL A 65 -1.26 -4.02 17.54
CA VAL A 65 -1.22 -5.47 17.70
C VAL A 65 -1.39 -5.87 19.16
N PRO A 66 -1.92 -7.07 19.46
CA PRO A 66 -1.98 -7.57 20.83
C PRO A 66 -0.57 -7.72 21.43
N PRO A 67 -0.42 -7.59 22.76
CA PRO A 67 0.88 -7.74 23.41
C PRO A 67 1.45 -9.15 23.17
N PRO A 68 2.80 -9.30 23.20
CA PRO A 68 3.47 -10.59 23.08
C PRO A 68 2.98 -11.60 24.12
N ILE A 69 2.86 -12.87 23.72
CA ILE A 69 2.43 -13.95 24.61
C ILE A 69 3.58 -14.31 25.54
N THR A 70 3.36 -14.19 26.85
CA THR A 70 4.38 -14.47 27.87
C THR A 70 4.30 -15.88 28.47
N ARG A 71 3.16 -16.56 28.35
CA ARG A 71 2.99 -17.94 28.82
C ARG A 71 3.84 -18.94 28.02
N ARG A 72 4.22 -20.02 28.67
CA ARG A 72 5.10 -21.04 28.09
C ARG A 72 4.40 -22.35 27.74
N THR A 73 3.13 -22.49 28.14
CA THR A 73 2.31 -23.68 27.90
C THR A 73 1.18 -23.39 26.93
N PRO A 74 0.76 -24.35 26.10
CA PRO A 74 -0.48 -24.26 25.35
C PRO A 74 -1.67 -24.03 26.27
N THR A 75 -2.59 -23.20 25.82
CA THR A 75 -3.77 -22.77 26.59
C THR A 75 -5.01 -22.86 25.70
N LYS A 76 -6.19 -23.00 26.28
CA LYS A 76 -7.44 -22.79 25.56
C LYS A 76 -7.63 -21.27 25.37
N VAL A 77 -7.61 -20.81 24.11
CA VAL A 77 -7.82 -19.39 23.78
C VAL A 77 -9.20 -19.24 23.19
N VAL A 78 -10.03 -18.41 23.84
CA VAL A 78 -11.37 -18.09 23.34
C VAL A 78 -11.30 -16.81 22.50
N ILE A 79 -11.71 -16.89 21.25
CA ILE A 79 -11.80 -15.76 20.32
C ILE A 79 -13.27 -15.46 20.06
N ASP A 80 -13.75 -14.30 20.48
CA ASP A 80 -15.06 -13.77 20.16
C ASP A 80 -14.92 -12.72 19.06
N LEU A 81 -15.41 -13.00 17.84
CA LEU A 81 -15.32 -12.10 16.69
C LEU A 81 -16.71 -11.78 16.14
N GLU A 82 -17.04 -10.49 16.08
CA GLU A 82 -18.28 -10.02 15.47
C GLU A 82 -18.07 -9.70 13.99
N VAL A 83 -19.04 -10.01 13.13
CA VAL A 83 -19.11 -9.52 11.76
C VAL A 83 -20.14 -8.42 11.67
N LYS A 84 -19.78 -7.33 10.99
CA LYS A 84 -20.63 -6.16 10.79
C LYS A 84 -20.62 -5.66 9.35
N GLU A 85 -21.81 -5.29 8.85
CA GLU A 85 -21.99 -4.51 7.63
C GLU A 85 -22.18 -3.03 8.05
N PHE A 86 -21.34 -2.12 7.58
CA PHE A 86 -21.36 -0.71 8.02
C PHE A 86 -20.87 0.24 6.94
N THR A 87 -21.33 1.49 7.01
CA THR A 87 -20.83 2.55 6.12
C THR A 87 -19.72 3.31 6.83
N ALA A 88 -18.59 3.50 6.12
CA ALA A 88 -17.48 4.29 6.60
C ALA A 88 -16.76 4.99 5.44
N ARG A 89 -15.85 5.93 5.81
CA ARG A 89 -15.02 6.67 4.87
C ARG A 89 -13.98 5.74 4.21
N LEU A 90 -13.97 5.71 2.86
CA LEU A 90 -12.91 5.09 2.06
C LEU A 90 -11.83 6.11 1.65
N ALA A 91 -12.23 7.32 1.28
CA ALA A 91 -11.37 8.45 0.95
C ALA A 91 -12.07 9.77 1.33
N ASP A 92 -11.42 10.93 1.14
CA ASP A 92 -12.04 12.23 1.44
C ASP A 92 -13.28 12.45 0.57
N GLY A 93 -14.43 12.63 1.25
CA GLY A 93 -15.73 12.77 0.61
C GLY A 93 -16.29 11.50 -0.02
N VAL A 94 -15.64 10.35 0.15
CA VAL A 94 -16.04 9.06 -0.42
C VAL A 94 -16.36 8.08 0.70
N ASP A 95 -17.61 7.65 0.77
CA ASP A 95 -18.08 6.61 1.68
C ASP A 95 -18.28 5.29 0.95
N TYR A 96 -18.15 4.18 1.70
CA TYR A 96 -18.31 2.84 1.18
C TYR A 96 -19.04 1.95 2.19
N VAL A 97 -19.82 0.98 1.70
CA VAL A 97 -20.43 -0.04 2.56
C VAL A 97 -19.45 -1.17 2.75
N PHE A 98 -18.80 -1.18 3.88
CA PHE A 98 -17.86 -2.24 4.27
C PHE A 98 -18.61 -3.42 4.91
N TRP A 99 -18.08 -4.60 4.69
CA TRP A 99 -18.35 -5.79 5.46
C TRP A 99 -17.05 -6.13 6.20
N GLY A 100 -17.07 -6.18 7.52
CA GLY A 100 -15.82 -6.29 8.26
C GLY A 100 -15.94 -7.14 9.53
N PHE A 101 -14.85 -7.79 9.86
CA PHE A 101 -14.67 -8.42 11.15
C PHE A 101 -14.41 -7.35 12.22
N GLY A 102 -15.03 -7.47 13.38
CA GLY A 102 -14.88 -6.52 14.49
C GLY A 102 -15.35 -5.10 14.19
N GLY A 103 -16.14 -4.87 13.11
CA GLY A 103 -16.61 -3.55 12.71
C GLY A 103 -15.52 -2.62 12.19
N SER A 104 -14.43 -3.15 11.70
CA SER A 104 -13.31 -2.43 11.08
C SER A 104 -12.80 -3.12 9.81
N VAL A 105 -12.04 -2.40 9.02
CA VAL A 105 -11.28 -2.92 7.87
C VAL A 105 -9.85 -2.38 7.95
N PRO A 106 -8.85 -3.27 8.03
CA PRO A 106 -8.96 -4.72 8.17
C PRO A 106 -9.64 -5.12 9.50
N GLY A 107 -10.03 -6.40 9.58
CA GLY A 107 -10.47 -7.02 10.82
C GLY A 107 -9.41 -6.95 11.91
N PRO A 108 -9.77 -7.19 13.18
CA PRO A 108 -8.83 -7.11 14.30
C PRO A 108 -7.72 -8.16 14.18
N PHE A 109 -6.52 -7.80 14.64
CA PHE A 109 -5.38 -8.69 14.71
C PHE A 109 -5.62 -9.72 15.83
N MET A 110 -5.43 -10.99 15.51
CA MET A 110 -5.48 -12.12 16.44
C MET A 110 -4.07 -12.62 16.72
N ARG A 111 -3.76 -12.96 17.98
CA ARG A 111 -2.46 -13.48 18.40
C ARG A 111 -2.64 -14.71 19.28
N VAL A 112 -2.08 -15.83 18.84
CA VAL A 112 -2.13 -17.12 19.50
C VAL A 112 -0.73 -17.77 19.46
N ARG A 113 -0.52 -18.89 20.15
CA ARG A 113 0.75 -19.58 20.24
C ARG A 113 0.64 -21.01 19.71
N GLU A 114 1.67 -21.51 19.08
CA GLU A 114 1.76 -22.90 18.63
C GLU A 114 1.38 -23.88 19.76
N GLY A 115 0.45 -24.77 19.43
CA GLY A 115 -0.11 -25.76 20.35
C GLY A 115 -1.37 -25.30 21.12
N ASP A 116 -1.78 -24.05 21.01
CA ASP A 116 -3.02 -23.59 21.62
C ASP A 116 -4.25 -24.29 21.03
N LEU A 117 -5.22 -24.55 21.89
CA LEU A 117 -6.57 -24.93 21.50
C LEU A 117 -7.42 -23.67 21.39
N VAL A 118 -7.74 -23.26 20.17
CA VAL A 118 -8.60 -22.11 19.93
C VAL A 118 -10.06 -22.56 19.91
N GLU A 119 -10.89 -21.91 20.72
CA GLU A 119 -12.35 -21.94 20.61
C GLU A 119 -12.80 -20.63 19.98
N PHE A 120 -13.32 -20.71 18.76
CA PHE A 120 -13.65 -19.57 17.94
C PHE A 120 -15.16 -19.38 17.86
N HIS A 121 -15.63 -18.18 18.24
CA HIS A 121 -17.01 -17.76 18.16
C HIS A 121 -17.15 -16.69 17.09
N LEU A 122 -17.93 -16.94 16.04
CA LEU A 122 -18.31 -15.94 15.05
C LEU A 122 -19.72 -15.45 15.32
N HIS A 123 -19.83 -14.18 15.67
CA HIS A 123 -21.11 -13.52 15.93
C HIS A 123 -21.50 -12.71 14.69
N ASN A 124 -22.60 -13.05 14.05
CA ASN A 124 -23.12 -12.25 12.94
C ASN A 124 -24.14 -11.24 13.51
N HIS A 125 -23.81 -9.93 13.40
CA HIS A 125 -24.62 -8.86 13.98
C HIS A 125 -26.08 -8.93 13.46
N PRO A 126 -27.10 -8.75 14.30
CA PRO A 126 -28.50 -8.92 13.91
C PRO A 126 -28.96 -7.92 12.82
N ASP A 127 -28.33 -6.77 12.70
CA ASP A 127 -28.65 -5.78 11.66
C ASP A 127 -28.07 -6.12 10.29
N ASN A 128 -27.13 -7.06 10.19
CA ASN A 128 -26.55 -7.52 8.93
C ASN A 128 -27.64 -8.12 8.04
N LYS A 129 -27.40 -8.08 6.72
CA LYS A 129 -28.34 -8.59 5.72
C LYS A 129 -27.96 -9.99 5.21
N LEU A 130 -26.68 -10.35 5.36
CA LEU A 130 -26.12 -11.56 4.79
C LEU A 130 -25.61 -12.51 5.87
N PRO A 131 -25.64 -13.83 5.60
CA PRO A 131 -24.86 -14.76 6.40
C PRO A 131 -23.37 -14.59 6.10
N HIS A 132 -22.55 -14.75 7.14
CA HIS A 132 -21.09 -14.60 7.03
C HIS A 132 -20.36 -15.79 7.63
N ASN A 133 -19.13 -16.02 7.21
CA ASN A 133 -18.22 -17.01 7.76
C ASN A 133 -16.77 -16.49 7.77
N ILE A 134 -15.85 -17.33 8.24
CA ILE A 134 -14.43 -17.06 8.21
C ILE A 134 -13.64 -18.32 7.84
N ASP A 135 -12.66 -18.16 6.95
CA ASP A 135 -11.55 -19.06 6.70
C ASP A 135 -10.32 -18.49 7.39
N LEU A 136 -9.71 -19.24 8.27
CA LEU A 136 -8.45 -18.88 8.92
C LEU A 136 -7.34 -19.73 8.29
N HIS A 137 -6.42 -19.13 7.56
CA HIS A 137 -5.30 -19.83 6.94
C HIS A 137 -4.38 -20.54 7.96
N ALA A 138 -4.49 -20.15 9.24
CA ALA A 138 -3.81 -20.82 10.35
C ALA A 138 -4.41 -22.19 10.70
N VAL A 139 -5.61 -22.52 10.20
CA VAL A 139 -6.32 -23.77 10.51
C VAL A 139 -5.91 -24.87 9.54
N THR A 140 -5.37 -25.95 10.07
CA THR A 140 -5.12 -27.17 9.29
C THR A 140 -6.40 -28.02 9.25
N GLY A 141 -7.17 -27.87 8.18
CA GLY A 141 -8.43 -28.59 7.99
C GLY A 141 -9.21 -28.09 6.75
N PRO A 142 -10.16 -28.87 6.24
CA PRO A 142 -10.91 -28.49 5.04
C PRO A 142 -11.62 -27.14 5.23
N GLY A 143 -11.31 -26.18 4.34
CA GLY A 143 -11.94 -24.86 4.30
C GLY A 143 -11.64 -23.97 5.48
N GLY A 144 -10.51 -24.23 6.22
CA GLY A 144 -10.01 -23.32 7.27
C GLY A 144 -11.03 -22.90 8.36
N GLY A 145 -12.10 -23.68 8.55
CA GLY A 145 -13.22 -23.35 9.45
C GLY A 145 -14.45 -22.76 8.77
N ALA A 146 -14.41 -22.45 7.48
CA ALA A 146 -15.48 -21.74 6.77
C ALA A 146 -16.86 -22.41 6.88
N ALA A 147 -16.93 -23.74 6.73
CA ALA A 147 -18.18 -24.48 6.84
C ALA A 147 -18.73 -24.50 8.27
N SER A 148 -17.84 -24.50 9.28
CA SER A 148 -18.19 -24.54 10.71
C SER A 148 -18.61 -23.18 11.25
N SER A 149 -18.22 -22.11 10.58
CA SER A 149 -18.48 -20.72 10.99
C SER A 149 -19.57 -20.02 10.16
N PHE A 150 -20.27 -20.71 9.27
CA PHE A 150 -21.33 -20.10 8.46
C PHE A 150 -22.51 -19.67 9.33
N THR A 151 -22.64 -18.40 9.57
CA THR A 151 -23.49 -17.80 10.62
C THR A 151 -24.52 -16.87 10.00
N ALA A 152 -25.80 -17.10 10.24
CA ALA A 152 -26.91 -16.21 9.85
C ALA A 152 -26.94 -14.94 10.73
N PRO A 153 -27.51 -13.81 10.25
CA PRO A 153 -27.71 -12.63 11.08
C PRO A 153 -28.40 -12.93 12.42
N GLY A 154 -27.87 -12.38 13.51
CA GLY A 154 -28.35 -12.60 14.87
C GLY A 154 -27.96 -13.94 15.50
N HIS A 155 -27.14 -14.75 14.83
CA HIS A 155 -26.66 -16.04 15.32
C HIS A 155 -25.18 -16.01 15.66
N THR A 156 -24.75 -17.04 16.39
CA THR A 156 -23.34 -17.32 16.71
C THR A 156 -23.01 -18.74 16.30
N SER A 157 -21.90 -18.94 15.59
CA SER A 157 -21.32 -20.26 15.33
C SER A 157 -20.05 -20.43 16.16
N THR A 158 -19.84 -21.66 16.65
CA THR A 158 -18.66 -22.00 17.45
C THR A 158 -17.98 -23.21 16.85
N PHE A 159 -16.66 -23.17 16.74
CA PHE A 159 -15.81 -24.32 16.40
C PHE A 159 -14.47 -24.22 17.11
N SER A 160 -13.76 -25.35 17.18
CA SER A 160 -12.44 -25.36 17.82
C SER A 160 -11.40 -26.02 16.93
N PHE A 161 -10.16 -25.55 17.05
CA PHE A 161 -9.01 -26.08 16.33
C PHE A 161 -7.73 -25.93 17.17
N THR A 162 -6.73 -26.77 16.90
CA THR A 162 -5.39 -26.59 17.47
C THR A 162 -4.50 -25.92 16.45
N VAL A 163 -3.78 -24.85 16.83
CA VAL A 163 -2.79 -24.20 15.97
C VAL A 163 -1.50 -25.00 15.96
N LEU A 164 -1.11 -25.48 14.77
CA LEU A 164 -0.01 -26.43 14.62
C LEU A 164 1.27 -25.78 14.08
N ASN A 165 1.15 -24.72 13.31
CA ASN A 165 2.24 -24.14 12.55
C ASN A 165 2.44 -22.69 12.94
N PRO A 166 3.64 -22.26 13.42
CA PRO A 166 3.96 -20.85 13.61
C PRO A 166 3.98 -20.11 12.27
N GLY A 167 3.49 -18.87 12.26
CA GLY A 167 3.47 -18.03 11.09
C GLY A 167 2.50 -16.85 11.23
N LEU A 168 2.44 -16.04 10.19
CA LEU A 168 1.51 -14.93 10.05
C LEU A 168 0.53 -15.28 8.91
N TYR A 169 -0.74 -15.39 9.23
CA TYR A 169 -1.74 -15.92 8.33
C TYR A 169 -2.89 -14.94 8.11
N VAL A 170 -3.40 -14.91 6.88
CA VAL A 170 -4.63 -14.15 6.57
C VAL A 170 -5.83 -14.93 7.07
N ASP A 171 -6.83 -14.22 7.54
CA ASP A 171 -8.20 -14.70 7.70
C ASP A 171 -9.11 -13.94 6.72
N HIS A 172 -10.11 -14.61 6.16
CA HIS A 172 -11.05 -13.99 5.24
C HIS A 172 -12.37 -14.76 5.10
N TYR A 173 -13.35 -14.15 4.46
CA TYR A 173 -14.59 -14.82 4.10
C TYR A 173 -14.41 -15.87 2.98
N ALA A 174 -15.06 -17.02 3.08
CA ALA A 174 -14.80 -18.15 2.18
C ALA A 174 -16.02 -18.90 1.63
N THR A 175 -17.19 -18.28 1.53
CA THR A 175 -18.36 -18.84 0.84
C THR A 175 -18.73 -17.99 -0.38
N ALA A 176 -19.20 -18.60 -1.45
CA ALA A 176 -19.59 -17.85 -2.65
C ALA A 176 -20.64 -16.77 -2.37
N PRO A 177 -20.48 -15.54 -2.88
CA PRO A 177 -19.40 -15.02 -3.73
C PRO A 177 -18.18 -14.52 -2.94
N VAL A 178 -17.13 -15.34 -2.85
CA VAL A 178 -15.94 -15.11 -2.00
C VAL A 178 -15.29 -13.76 -2.29
N GLY A 179 -14.91 -13.51 -3.55
CA GLY A 179 -14.18 -12.31 -3.94
C GLY A 179 -14.92 -11.00 -3.62
N MET A 180 -16.26 -10.99 -3.72
CA MET A 180 -17.07 -9.82 -3.37
C MET A 180 -16.99 -9.51 -1.87
N HIS A 181 -17.03 -10.53 -1.00
CA HIS A 181 -16.93 -10.32 0.46
C HIS A 181 -15.55 -9.79 0.86
N ILE A 182 -14.48 -10.38 0.28
CA ILE A 182 -13.12 -9.89 0.50
C ILE A 182 -12.97 -8.45 -0.01
N ALA A 183 -13.43 -8.16 -1.22
CA ALA A 183 -13.39 -6.81 -1.79
C ALA A 183 -14.24 -5.77 -1.01
N ASN A 184 -15.16 -6.21 -0.17
CA ASN A 184 -15.92 -5.33 0.72
C ASN A 184 -15.29 -5.21 2.13
N GLY A 185 -14.15 -5.89 2.41
CA GLY A 185 -13.38 -5.67 3.64
C GLY A 185 -13.30 -6.86 4.59
N MET A 186 -13.79 -8.05 4.20
CA MET A 186 -13.77 -9.24 5.07
C MET A 186 -12.43 -9.97 5.02
N PHE A 187 -11.43 -9.40 5.67
CA PHE A 187 -10.08 -9.96 5.84
C PHE A 187 -9.41 -9.40 7.10
N GLY A 188 -8.46 -10.15 7.63
CA GLY A 188 -7.64 -9.79 8.79
C GLY A 188 -6.36 -10.61 8.85
N LEU A 189 -5.66 -10.56 10.00
CA LEU A 189 -4.46 -11.36 10.27
C LEU A 189 -4.56 -12.10 11.62
N ILE A 190 -4.08 -13.34 11.61
CA ILE A 190 -3.79 -14.13 12.79
C ILE A 190 -2.31 -14.51 12.85
N LEU A 191 -1.63 -14.12 13.92
CA LEU A 191 -0.27 -14.52 14.24
C LEU A 191 -0.29 -15.76 15.12
N VAL A 192 0.39 -16.81 14.68
CA VAL A 192 0.73 -17.97 15.51
C VAL A 192 2.18 -17.84 15.93
N GLU A 193 2.43 -17.44 17.19
CA GLU A 193 3.78 -17.37 17.71
C GLU A 193 4.41 -18.76 17.85
N PRO A 194 5.71 -18.93 17.57
CA PRO A 194 6.42 -20.16 17.89
C PRO A 194 6.44 -20.40 19.41
N LYS A 195 6.76 -21.64 19.83
CA LYS A 195 6.81 -22.02 21.26
C LYS A 195 7.76 -21.17 22.07
N GLU A 196 8.84 -20.73 21.47
CA GLU A 196 9.86 -19.89 22.10
C GLU A 196 9.46 -18.42 22.17
N GLY A 197 8.41 -18.02 21.45
CA GLY A 197 8.02 -16.62 21.20
C GLY A 197 8.84 -15.99 20.09
N LEU A 198 8.48 -14.78 19.71
CA LEU A 198 9.27 -13.95 18.79
C LEU A 198 10.36 -13.18 19.54
N ALA A 199 11.44 -12.82 18.85
CA ALA A 199 12.45 -11.93 19.39
C ALA A 199 11.81 -10.58 19.80
N PRO A 200 12.22 -9.96 20.92
CA PRO A 200 11.66 -8.67 21.32
C PRO A 200 12.08 -7.56 20.35
N VAL A 201 11.17 -6.65 20.07
CA VAL A 201 11.40 -5.43 19.30
C VAL A 201 10.79 -4.24 20.06
N ASP A 202 11.17 -3.01 19.69
CA ASP A 202 10.66 -1.81 20.36
C ASP A 202 9.23 -1.47 19.92
N HIS A 203 8.92 -1.67 18.63
CA HIS A 203 7.60 -1.40 18.06
C HIS A 203 7.10 -2.55 17.19
N GLU A 204 5.81 -2.86 17.33
CA GLU A 204 5.08 -3.80 16.47
C GLU A 204 3.88 -3.09 15.86
N TYR A 205 3.67 -3.24 14.54
CA TYR A 205 2.56 -2.62 13.82
C TYR A 205 1.90 -3.58 12.85
N TYR A 206 0.57 -3.45 12.73
CA TYR A 206 -0.27 -4.14 11.78
C TYR A 206 -0.51 -3.26 10.55
N VAL A 207 -0.06 -3.70 9.37
CA VAL A 207 -0.23 -3.03 8.07
C VAL A 207 -0.87 -4.00 7.11
N MET A 208 -2.06 -3.69 6.60
CA MET A 208 -2.81 -4.56 5.69
C MET A 208 -3.16 -3.82 4.41
N GLN A 209 -2.63 -4.30 3.27
CA GLN A 209 -3.04 -3.80 1.96
C GLN A 209 -4.35 -4.45 1.53
N SER A 210 -5.17 -3.68 0.84
CA SER A 210 -6.40 -4.17 0.21
C SER A 210 -6.80 -3.27 -0.94
N GLU A 211 -7.75 -3.73 -1.74
CA GLU A 211 -8.24 -3.02 -2.91
C GLU A 211 -9.76 -2.94 -2.94
N PHE A 212 -10.28 -1.81 -3.46
CA PHE A 212 -11.71 -1.56 -3.56
C PHE A 212 -12.09 -1.17 -4.98
N TYR A 213 -13.22 -1.69 -5.43
CA TYR A 213 -13.76 -1.55 -6.77
C TYR A 213 -15.07 -0.79 -6.67
N THR A 214 -15.06 0.52 -6.95
CA THR A 214 -16.23 1.38 -6.84
C THR A 214 -16.90 1.60 -8.19
N ALA A 215 -18.23 1.75 -8.21
CA ALA A 215 -18.95 2.05 -9.44
C ALA A 215 -18.57 3.44 -10.00
N GLY A 216 -18.35 4.42 -9.11
CA GLY A 216 -17.81 5.73 -9.45
C GLY A 216 -16.32 5.68 -9.76
N ARG A 217 -15.77 6.84 -10.16
CA ARG A 217 -14.33 7.01 -10.39
C ARG A 217 -13.61 7.29 -9.08
N TYR A 218 -12.29 7.13 -9.08
CA TYR A 218 -11.45 7.54 -7.96
C TYR A 218 -11.76 9.00 -7.56
N GLY A 219 -12.07 9.22 -6.27
CA GLY A 219 -12.39 10.52 -5.71
C GLY A 219 -13.80 11.05 -6.03
N GLU A 220 -14.68 10.26 -6.62
CA GLU A 220 -16.09 10.63 -6.81
C GLU A 220 -16.80 10.63 -5.46
N HIS A 221 -17.35 11.79 -5.07
CA HIS A 221 -17.93 12.00 -3.74
C HIS A 221 -19.23 11.24 -3.51
N GLY A 222 -19.50 10.94 -2.26
CA GLY A 222 -20.70 10.26 -1.78
C GLY A 222 -20.51 8.76 -1.57
N LEU A 223 -21.60 8.07 -1.31
CA LEU A 223 -21.61 6.62 -1.11
C LEU A 223 -21.39 5.89 -2.43
N GLN A 224 -20.30 5.13 -2.51
CA GLN A 224 -19.92 4.37 -3.70
C GLN A 224 -20.33 2.91 -3.58
N PRO A 225 -21.13 2.38 -4.52
CA PRO A 225 -21.44 0.94 -4.59
C PRO A 225 -20.23 0.14 -5.13
N PHE A 226 -20.19 -1.14 -4.76
CA PHE A 226 -19.23 -2.10 -5.32
C PHE A 226 -19.47 -2.33 -6.83
N SER A 227 -18.39 -2.47 -7.59
CA SER A 227 -18.40 -2.81 -9.01
C SER A 227 -17.85 -4.20 -9.27
N MET A 228 -18.71 -5.15 -9.56
CA MET A 228 -18.33 -6.52 -9.96
C MET A 228 -17.54 -6.54 -11.27
N GLU A 229 -17.90 -5.67 -12.22
CA GLU A 229 -17.21 -5.57 -13.51
C GLU A 229 -15.73 -5.20 -13.33
N LYS A 230 -15.46 -4.14 -12.56
CA LYS A 230 -14.08 -3.73 -12.27
C LYS A 230 -13.33 -4.79 -11.48
N ALA A 231 -13.98 -5.46 -10.53
CA ALA A 231 -13.35 -6.53 -9.74
C ALA A 231 -12.94 -7.72 -10.62
N LEU A 232 -13.77 -8.12 -11.59
CA LEU A 232 -13.45 -9.18 -12.55
C LEU A 232 -12.31 -8.79 -13.51
N HIS A 233 -12.15 -7.50 -13.81
CA HIS A 233 -11.06 -6.98 -14.64
C HIS A 233 -9.81 -6.56 -13.86
N GLU A 234 -9.81 -6.74 -12.53
CA GLU A 234 -8.73 -6.32 -11.62
C GLU A 234 -8.41 -4.81 -11.67
N ASP A 235 -9.41 -4.01 -12.10
CA ASP A 235 -9.29 -2.54 -12.20
C ASP A 235 -9.80 -1.86 -10.91
N ALA A 236 -9.00 -1.97 -9.85
CA ALA A 236 -9.30 -1.34 -8.57
C ALA A 236 -9.23 0.20 -8.67
N ASP A 237 -10.25 0.90 -8.17
CA ASP A 237 -10.20 2.36 -8.01
C ASP A 237 -9.31 2.75 -6.84
N TYR A 238 -9.36 2.02 -5.74
CA TYR A 238 -8.57 2.26 -4.54
C TYR A 238 -7.72 1.04 -4.20
N VAL A 239 -6.45 1.29 -3.89
CA VAL A 239 -5.55 0.33 -3.25
C VAL A 239 -5.00 1.04 -2.03
N VAL A 240 -5.24 0.51 -0.84
CA VAL A 240 -5.01 1.24 0.40
C VAL A 240 -4.33 0.39 1.46
N PHE A 241 -3.67 1.03 2.42
CA PHE A 241 -3.30 0.40 3.69
C PHE A 241 -4.40 0.66 4.73
N ASN A 242 -4.69 -0.35 5.55
CA ASN A 242 -5.62 -0.28 6.69
C ASN A 242 -6.98 0.33 6.34
N GLY A 243 -7.56 -0.11 5.21
CA GLY A 243 -8.96 0.04 4.84
C GLY A 243 -9.36 1.39 4.24
N SER A 244 -8.50 2.41 4.24
CA SER A 244 -8.85 3.71 3.62
C SER A 244 -7.64 4.53 3.20
N VAL A 245 -7.85 5.42 2.23
CA VAL A 245 -6.83 6.40 1.84
C VAL A 245 -6.46 7.26 3.06
N GLY A 246 -5.16 7.33 3.37
CA GLY A 246 -4.67 8.14 4.47
C GLY A 246 -4.81 7.53 5.87
N ALA A 247 -5.10 6.23 5.98
CA ALA A 247 -5.21 5.57 7.29
C ALA A 247 -3.90 5.57 8.11
N LEU A 248 -2.74 5.70 7.45
CA LEU A 248 -1.41 5.70 8.08
C LEU A 248 -0.62 6.98 7.77
N VAL A 249 -1.26 8.14 7.62
CA VAL A 249 -0.57 9.40 7.32
C VAL A 249 -0.96 10.51 8.31
N GLY A 250 -0.18 11.59 8.32
CA GLY A 250 -0.40 12.73 9.21
C GLY A 250 -0.29 12.33 10.68
N ASP A 251 -1.34 12.58 11.46
CA ASP A 251 -1.41 12.23 12.89
C ASP A 251 -1.62 10.73 13.13
N LYS A 252 -1.95 9.97 12.07
CA LYS A 252 -2.12 8.51 12.11
C LYS A 252 -0.87 7.76 11.63
N ALA A 253 0.23 8.46 11.36
CA ALA A 253 1.50 7.85 10.98
C ALA A 253 2.01 6.92 12.09
N LEU A 254 2.77 5.91 11.71
CA LEU A 254 3.53 5.08 12.65
C LEU A 254 4.68 5.90 13.24
N HIS A 255 5.16 5.53 14.43
CA HIS A 255 6.23 6.26 15.12
C HIS A 255 7.33 5.33 15.60
N ALA A 256 8.56 5.82 15.60
CA ALA A 256 9.73 5.21 16.25
C ALA A 256 10.75 6.28 16.57
N ASN A 257 11.81 5.92 17.33
CA ASN A 257 12.97 6.77 17.55
C ASN A 257 14.22 6.16 16.94
N VAL A 258 15.19 7.00 16.59
CA VAL A 258 16.50 6.52 16.10
C VAL A 258 17.11 5.51 17.07
N GLY A 259 17.49 4.36 16.53
CA GLY A 259 18.08 3.25 17.28
C GLY A 259 17.08 2.16 17.66
N GLU A 260 15.79 2.38 17.52
CA GLU A 260 14.74 1.39 17.80
C GLU A 260 14.54 0.41 16.64
N THR A 261 14.05 -0.78 16.98
CA THR A 261 13.69 -1.85 16.05
C THR A 261 12.19 -1.86 15.84
N VAL A 262 11.78 -1.88 14.58
CA VAL A 262 10.37 -1.92 14.15
C VAL A 262 10.09 -3.27 13.51
N ARG A 263 9.00 -3.90 13.93
CA ARG A 263 8.40 -5.06 13.29
C ARG A 263 7.06 -4.68 12.65
N LEU A 264 6.94 -4.94 11.36
CA LEU A 264 5.68 -4.78 10.64
C LEU A 264 5.10 -6.17 10.33
N TYR A 265 3.87 -6.39 10.76
CA TYR A 265 3.05 -7.51 10.32
C TYR A 265 2.29 -7.06 9.08
N VAL A 266 2.80 -7.41 7.92
CA VAL A 266 2.29 -6.95 6.62
C VAL A 266 1.43 -8.03 6.01
N GLY A 267 0.15 -7.72 5.77
CA GLY A 267 -0.77 -8.60 5.07
C GLY A 267 -1.28 -8.00 3.77
N ASN A 268 -1.83 -8.85 2.92
CA ASN A 268 -2.52 -8.44 1.71
C ASN A 268 -3.85 -9.17 1.58
N GLY A 269 -4.94 -8.47 1.87
CA GLY A 269 -6.30 -8.98 1.73
C GLY A 269 -6.71 -9.20 0.27
N GLY A 270 -6.04 -8.56 -0.66
CA GLY A 270 -6.38 -8.62 -2.08
C GLY A 270 -7.75 -7.99 -2.37
N PRO A 271 -8.65 -8.66 -3.17
CA PRO A 271 -8.63 -10.10 -3.55
C PRO A 271 -7.73 -10.46 -4.73
N ASN A 272 -7.27 -9.53 -5.56
CA ASN A 272 -6.61 -9.84 -6.84
C ASN A 272 -5.14 -9.42 -6.88
N LEU A 273 -4.80 -8.21 -6.38
CA LEU A 273 -3.53 -7.57 -6.63
C LEU A 273 -2.45 -8.03 -5.64
N VAL A 274 -1.29 -8.36 -6.17
CA VAL A 274 -0.07 -8.62 -5.39
C VAL A 274 0.50 -7.30 -4.87
N SER A 275 0.98 -7.27 -3.62
CA SER A 275 1.71 -6.14 -3.05
C SER A 275 3.21 -6.30 -3.27
N SER A 276 3.88 -5.24 -3.71
CA SER A 276 5.33 -5.11 -3.70
C SER A 276 5.71 -4.16 -2.55
N PHE A 277 5.66 -4.65 -1.32
CA PHE A 277 5.81 -3.82 -0.12
C PHE A 277 7.24 -3.33 0.07
N HIS A 278 7.38 -2.02 0.28
CA HIS A 278 8.65 -1.33 0.51
C HIS A 278 8.46 -0.18 1.51
N VAL A 279 9.51 0.13 2.25
CA VAL A 279 9.60 1.36 3.06
C VAL A 279 10.69 2.24 2.45
N ILE A 280 10.29 3.35 1.81
CA ILE A 280 11.24 4.28 1.17
C ILE A 280 12.14 4.88 2.23
N GLY A 281 13.43 4.65 2.09
CA GLY A 281 14.46 5.09 3.02
C GLY A 281 15.02 3.98 3.90
N GLU A 282 14.45 2.75 3.86
CA GLU A 282 14.90 1.60 4.63
C GLU A 282 15.30 0.41 3.76
N ILE A 283 16.21 -0.40 4.32
CA ILE A 283 16.52 -1.75 3.89
C ILE A 283 16.13 -2.66 5.05
N PHE A 284 15.21 -3.58 4.83
CA PHE A 284 14.77 -4.50 5.87
C PHE A 284 15.92 -5.41 6.30
N ASP A 285 16.22 -5.46 7.59
CA ASP A 285 17.22 -6.35 8.16
C ASP A 285 16.80 -7.80 7.92
N ASP A 286 15.52 -8.10 8.24
CA ASP A 286 14.92 -9.42 8.12
C ASP A 286 13.52 -9.35 7.51
N VAL A 287 13.24 -10.26 6.59
CA VAL A 287 11.89 -10.51 6.07
C VAL A 287 11.59 -12.00 6.22
N PHE A 288 10.52 -12.31 6.94
CA PHE A 288 10.01 -13.66 7.12
C PHE A 288 8.75 -13.83 6.24
N PRO A 289 8.87 -14.45 5.04
CA PRO A 289 7.70 -14.74 4.20
C PRO A 289 6.71 -15.63 4.98
N GLU A 290 5.44 -15.26 4.98
CA GLU A 290 4.36 -15.92 5.72
C GLU A 290 4.63 -16.05 7.24
N GLY A 291 5.56 -15.28 7.81
CA GLY A 291 6.01 -15.40 9.19
C GLY A 291 6.76 -16.70 9.48
N GLY A 292 7.33 -17.34 8.44
CA GLY A 292 8.08 -18.60 8.57
C GLY A 292 9.38 -18.44 9.33
N ALA A 293 10.02 -19.57 9.68
CA ALA A 293 11.18 -19.57 10.58
C ALA A 293 12.50 -19.08 9.95
N VAL A 294 12.59 -18.96 8.62
CA VAL A 294 13.83 -18.61 7.91
C VAL A 294 13.66 -17.26 7.23
N PRO A 295 14.37 -16.23 7.69
CA PRO A 295 14.30 -14.91 7.07
C PRO A 295 15.14 -14.79 5.80
N ASN A 296 14.76 -13.84 4.95
CA ASN A 296 15.61 -13.26 3.94
C ASN A 296 16.24 -11.97 4.52
N HIS A 297 17.57 -11.85 4.42
CA HIS A 297 18.29 -10.69 4.98
C HIS A 297 18.53 -9.59 3.94
N ASN A 298 18.61 -8.34 4.40
CA ASN A 298 18.95 -7.16 3.59
C ASN A 298 18.03 -6.98 2.38
N VAL A 299 16.72 -7.02 2.62
CA VAL A 299 15.68 -6.96 1.59
C VAL A 299 15.19 -5.54 1.40
N GLN A 300 15.19 -5.04 0.15
CA GLN A 300 14.65 -3.71 -0.15
C GLN A 300 13.12 -3.72 -0.33
N THR A 301 12.59 -4.74 -1.01
CA THR A 301 11.17 -4.85 -1.37
C THR A 301 10.76 -6.31 -1.25
N THR A 302 9.67 -6.58 -0.56
CA THR A 302 9.12 -7.93 -0.42
C THR A 302 7.80 -8.09 -1.14
N VAL A 303 7.57 -9.29 -1.68
CA VAL A 303 6.29 -9.63 -2.33
C VAL A 303 5.35 -10.20 -1.28
N VAL A 304 4.15 -9.63 -1.20
CA VAL A 304 3.04 -10.15 -0.39
C VAL A 304 1.90 -10.48 -1.35
N PRO A 305 1.67 -11.77 -1.64
CA PRO A 305 0.61 -12.17 -2.55
C PRO A 305 -0.78 -11.84 -1.98
N ALA A 306 -1.81 -11.79 -2.84
CA ALA A 306 -3.19 -11.70 -2.39
C ALA A 306 -3.50 -12.92 -1.48
N GLY A 307 -4.03 -12.68 -0.29
CA GLY A 307 -4.27 -13.72 0.72
C GLY A 307 -3.01 -14.22 1.43
N GLY A 308 -1.89 -13.49 1.33
CA GLY A 308 -0.63 -13.81 2.00
C GLY A 308 -0.16 -12.72 2.95
N ALA A 309 0.97 -12.99 3.63
CA ALA A 309 1.54 -12.09 4.63
C ALA A 309 3.07 -12.14 4.66
N ALA A 310 3.69 -11.22 5.39
CA ALA A 310 5.12 -11.24 5.72
C ALA A 310 5.37 -10.53 7.06
N ILE A 311 6.34 -10.99 7.83
CA ILE A 311 6.89 -10.22 8.95
C ILE A 311 8.13 -9.51 8.43
N VAL A 312 8.20 -8.20 8.65
CA VAL A 312 9.31 -7.35 8.22
C VAL A 312 9.92 -6.69 9.45
N GLU A 313 11.23 -6.83 9.62
CA GLU A 313 11.97 -6.23 10.74
C GLU A 313 13.12 -5.36 10.23
N PHE A 314 13.30 -4.21 10.87
CA PHE A 314 14.41 -3.30 10.59
C PHE A 314 14.68 -2.36 11.77
N LYS A 315 15.93 -1.90 11.87
CA LYS A 315 16.34 -0.93 12.86
C LYS A 315 16.46 0.46 12.21
N VAL A 316 15.68 1.43 12.67
CA VAL A 316 15.75 2.79 12.15
C VAL A 316 17.00 3.52 12.65
N GLN A 317 17.81 4.06 11.75
CA GLN A 317 19.12 4.62 12.05
C GLN A 317 19.23 6.13 11.82
N VAL A 318 18.29 6.73 11.10
CA VAL A 318 18.28 8.14 10.72
C VAL A 318 16.91 8.73 11.02
N PRO A 319 16.81 9.95 11.60
CA PRO A 319 15.51 10.58 11.82
C PRO A 319 14.89 11.04 10.50
N GLY A 320 13.56 11.13 10.47
CA GLY A 320 12.82 11.61 9.31
C GLY A 320 11.49 10.89 9.09
N THR A 321 10.87 11.15 7.95
CA THR A 321 9.63 10.47 7.55
C THR A 321 9.92 9.46 6.47
N TYR A 322 9.71 8.20 6.80
CA TYR A 322 9.80 7.06 5.88
C TYR A 322 8.42 6.77 5.31
N VAL A 323 8.36 6.38 4.03
CA VAL A 323 7.09 6.19 3.34
C VAL A 323 6.88 4.70 3.02
N LEU A 324 5.83 4.13 3.60
CA LEU A 324 5.38 2.79 3.29
C LEU A 324 4.62 2.82 1.96
N VAL A 325 4.97 1.93 1.04
CA VAL A 325 4.41 1.90 -0.32
C VAL A 325 4.16 0.48 -0.81
N ASP A 326 3.17 0.31 -1.70
CA ASP A 326 3.23 -0.71 -2.75
C ASP A 326 4.11 -0.15 -3.87
N HIS A 327 5.25 -0.78 -4.17
CA HIS A 327 6.17 -0.28 -5.19
C HIS A 327 5.64 -0.45 -6.63
N SER A 328 4.43 -0.96 -6.81
CA SER A 328 3.60 -0.71 -7.99
C SER A 328 3.11 0.74 -7.93
N ILE A 329 3.98 1.68 -8.20
CA ILE A 329 4.02 3.05 -7.68
C ILE A 329 2.75 3.89 -7.97
N PHE A 330 2.05 3.62 -9.08
CA PHE A 330 0.76 4.25 -9.35
C PHE A 330 -0.34 3.83 -8.37
N ARG A 331 -0.23 2.65 -7.74
CA ARG A 331 -1.16 2.25 -6.68
C ARG A 331 -0.94 3.08 -5.42
N THR A 332 0.30 3.42 -5.12
CA THR A 332 0.67 4.24 -3.97
C THR A 332 0.19 5.67 -4.12
N PHE A 333 0.70 6.39 -5.11
CA PHE A 333 0.45 7.82 -5.22
C PHE A 333 -0.85 8.19 -5.91
N ASN A 334 -1.51 7.25 -6.61
CA ASN A 334 -2.73 7.54 -7.37
C ASN A 334 -3.96 6.75 -6.95
N LYS A 335 -3.78 5.69 -6.11
CA LYS A 335 -4.90 4.87 -5.63
C LYS A 335 -4.90 4.71 -4.10
N GLY A 336 -3.85 5.18 -3.37
CA GLY A 336 -3.88 5.39 -1.93
C GLY A 336 -3.10 4.40 -1.06
N SER A 337 -2.30 3.44 -1.61
CA SER A 337 -1.49 2.51 -0.81
C SER A 337 -0.23 3.16 -0.25
N LEU A 338 -0.43 4.17 0.59
CA LEU A 338 0.60 5.00 1.19
C LEU A 338 0.45 5.05 2.70
N GLY A 339 1.54 4.83 3.41
CA GLY A 339 1.67 5.02 4.85
C GLY A 339 2.94 5.80 5.19
N MET A 340 3.08 6.23 6.43
CA MET A 340 4.24 6.94 6.96
C MET A 340 4.69 6.32 8.26
N LEU A 341 6.03 6.24 8.43
CA LEU A 341 6.70 6.01 9.70
C LEU A 341 7.51 7.27 10.02
N LYS A 342 7.16 7.96 11.09
CA LYS A 342 7.88 9.12 11.60
C LYS A 342 8.93 8.64 12.61
N VAL A 343 10.18 8.98 12.37
CA VAL A 343 11.30 8.63 13.23
C VAL A 343 11.87 9.88 13.84
N ASP A 344 11.78 9.98 15.16
CA ASP A 344 12.31 11.09 15.92
C ASP A 344 13.74 10.80 16.38
N GLY A 345 14.58 11.83 16.48
CA GLY A 345 15.96 11.68 16.94
C GLY A 345 16.89 12.78 16.45
N ALA A 346 18.16 12.67 16.80
CA ALA A 346 19.19 13.57 16.31
C ALA A 346 19.66 13.15 14.90
N ASP A 347 19.98 14.11 14.05
CA ASP A 347 20.57 13.86 12.74
C ASP A 347 21.83 12.99 12.83
N VAL A 348 22.00 12.10 11.87
CA VAL A 348 23.15 11.20 11.75
C VAL A 348 23.87 11.41 10.41
N PRO A 349 24.61 12.53 10.23
CA PRO A 349 25.21 12.91 8.94
C PRO A 349 26.21 11.89 8.39
N ALA A 350 26.78 11.05 9.25
CA ALA A 350 27.67 9.96 8.86
C ALA A 350 26.96 8.86 8.07
N ILE A 351 25.63 8.70 8.25
CA ILE A 351 24.79 7.74 7.49
C ILE A 351 24.09 8.47 6.35
N TYR A 352 23.48 9.63 6.64
CA TYR A 352 22.78 10.43 5.65
C TYR A 352 22.99 11.92 5.91
N SER A 353 23.74 12.55 5.05
CA SER A 353 24.15 13.96 5.23
C SER A 353 23.07 14.97 4.85
N GLY A 354 21.99 14.55 4.21
CA GLY A 354 21.08 15.47 3.54
C GLY A 354 21.74 16.15 2.33
N LYS A 355 21.10 17.20 1.82
CA LYS A 355 21.58 17.97 0.66
C LYS A 355 22.80 18.81 1.08
N GLN A 356 23.97 18.52 0.53
CA GLN A 356 25.21 19.24 0.83
C GLN A 356 25.47 20.42 -0.11
N ARG A 357 25.05 20.34 -1.37
CA ARG A 357 25.27 21.37 -2.39
C ARG A 357 24.10 21.44 -3.35
N ASP A 358 23.95 22.59 -3.96
CA ASP A 358 23.01 22.86 -5.05
C ASP A 358 23.70 23.72 -6.09
N ASP A 359 24.56 23.10 -6.88
CA ASP A 359 25.35 23.79 -7.90
C ASP A 359 24.64 23.69 -9.26
N ILE A 360 24.80 24.74 -10.10
CA ILE A 360 24.30 24.70 -11.46
C ILE A 360 25.17 23.71 -12.27
N TYR A 361 24.55 22.64 -12.77
CA TYR A 361 25.21 21.72 -13.69
C TYR A 361 25.30 22.36 -15.08
N GLN A 362 26.52 22.63 -15.53
CA GLN A 362 26.80 23.09 -16.90
C GLN A 362 27.58 22.01 -17.64
N PRO A 363 26.95 21.25 -18.57
CA PRO A 363 27.70 20.33 -19.41
C PRO A 363 28.66 21.07 -20.31
N GLU A 364 29.86 20.52 -20.53
CA GLU A 364 30.90 21.14 -21.37
C GLU A 364 30.34 21.49 -22.75
N GLY A 365 30.58 22.74 -23.21
CA GLY A 365 30.17 23.24 -24.53
C GLY A 365 28.74 23.69 -24.69
N GLN A 366 27.94 23.72 -23.62
CA GLN A 366 26.56 24.24 -23.70
C GLN A 366 26.49 25.72 -23.30
N PRO A 367 25.67 26.54 -23.99
CA PRO A 367 25.48 27.93 -23.61
C PRO A 367 24.72 28.02 -22.26
N THR A 368 25.06 29.01 -21.46
CA THR A 368 24.53 29.26 -20.10
C THR A 368 23.03 29.64 -20.07
N GLN A 369 22.37 29.75 -21.23
CA GLN A 369 20.97 30.14 -21.30
C GLN A 369 20.08 28.94 -21.54
N VAL A 370 19.17 28.71 -20.61
CA VAL A 370 18.00 27.86 -20.84
C VAL A 370 17.20 28.49 -21.98
N SER A 371 17.09 27.79 -23.10
CA SER A 371 16.28 28.21 -24.23
C SER A 371 14.81 28.25 -23.79
N VAL A 372 14.29 29.44 -23.53
CA VAL A 372 12.86 29.66 -23.37
C VAL A 372 12.21 29.52 -24.74
N PRO A 373 11.22 28.66 -24.94
CA PRO A 373 10.50 28.58 -26.20
C PRO A 373 9.97 29.95 -26.60
N PRO A 374 9.99 30.33 -27.89
CA PRO A 374 9.44 31.61 -28.32
C PRO A 374 7.97 31.74 -27.94
N ALA A 375 7.59 32.90 -27.47
CA ALA A 375 6.18 33.23 -27.16
C ALA A 375 5.32 32.99 -28.43
N PRO A 376 4.06 32.57 -28.25
CA PRO A 376 3.17 32.32 -29.38
C PRO A 376 2.97 33.60 -30.21
N ALA A 377 2.84 33.45 -31.54
CA ALA A 377 2.75 34.53 -32.49
C ALA A 377 1.48 35.43 -32.31
N ARG A 378 0.51 35.02 -31.49
CA ARG A 378 -0.66 35.76 -31.10
C ARG A 378 -1.08 35.45 -29.66
N ALA A 379 -1.83 36.40 -29.05
CA ALA A 379 -2.44 36.15 -27.75
C ALA A 379 -3.47 35.01 -27.83
N LEU A 380 -3.40 34.07 -26.93
CA LEU A 380 -4.36 32.96 -26.81
C LEU A 380 -5.68 33.46 -26.19
N THR A 381 -6.79 32.94 -26.69
CA THR A 381 -8.08 33.09 -26.03
C THR A 381 -8.12 32.31 -24.71
N GLN A 382 -9.08 32.59 -23.83
CA GLN A 382 -9.25 31.86 -22.60
C GLN A 382 -9.42 30.33 -22.82
N ALA A 383 -10.19 29.95 -23.83
CA ALA A 383 -10.44 28.55 -24.16
C ALA A 383 -9.15 27.83 -24.61
N GLU A 384 -8.35 28.49 -25.45
CA GLU A 384 -7.05 27.96 -25.89
C GLU A 384 -6.08 27.87 -24.71
N ARG A 385 -6.04 28.88 -23.83
CA ARG A 385 -5.22 28.91 -22.64
C ARG A 385 -5.61 27.82 -21.65
N MET A 386 -6.89 27.52 -21.49
CA MET A 386 -7.39 26.38 -20.70
C MET A 386 -6.93 25.06 -21.28
N SER A 387 -7.01 24.86 -22.61
CA SER A 387 -6.58 23.62 -23.26
C SER A 387 -5.06 23.40 -23.16
N GLU A 388 -4.26 24.46 -23.39
CA GLU A 388 -2.80 24.37 -23.22
C GLU A 388 -2.43 24.21 -21.75
N GLY A 389 -3.14 24.87 -20.83
CA GLY A 389 -2.96 24.73 -19.39
C GLY A 389 -3.23 23.30 -18.88
N GLU A 390 -4.24 22.63 -19.41
CA GLU A 390 -4.52 21.22 -19.12
C GLU A 390 -3.37 20.32 -19.56
N ARG A 391 -2.75 20.57 -20.73
CA ARG A 391 -1.58 19.82 -21.20
C ARG A 391 -0.37 20.04 -20.30
N VAL A 392 -0.11 21.28 -19.89
CA VAL A 392 0.97 21.59 -18.95
C VAL A 392 0.71 20.91 -17.60
N PHE A 393 -0.52 21.02 -17.08
CA PHE A 393 -0.92 20.37 -15.83
C PHE A 393 -0.69 18.86 -15.87
N SER A 394 -1.14 18.19 -16.94
CA SER A 394 -1.05 16.74 -17.10
C SER A 394 0.38 16.23 -17.13
N ARG A 395 1.33 16.97 -17.69
CA ARG A 395 2.74 16.54 -17.78
C ARG A 395 3.60 16.94 -16.57
N THR A 396 3.20 18.00 -15.83
CA THR A 396 4.07 18.61 -14.83
C THR A 396 3.50 18.57 -13.41
N CYS A 397 2.18 18.76 -13.25
CA CYS A 397 1.56 18.99 -11.93
C CYS A 397 0.74 17.79 -11.44
N MET A 398 0.14 17.03 -12.38
CA MET A 398 -0.82 15.96 -12.09
C MET A 398 -0.22 14.84 -11.24
N ALA A 399 1.09 14.59 -11.32
CA ALA A 399 1.75 13.54 -10.55
C ALA A 399 1.58 13.74 -9.04
N CYS A 400 1.61 15.00 -8.56
CA CYS A 400 1.43 15.35 -7.16
C CYS A 400 -0.01 15.79 -6.84
N HIS A 401 -0.58 16.65 -7.69
CA HIS A 401 -1.89 17.25 -7.42
C HIS A 401 -3.08 16.42 -7.93
N GLN A 402 -2.83 15.25 -8.53
CA GLN A 402 -3.79 14.31 -9.12
C GLN A 402 -4.61 14.91 -10.28
N ALA A 403 -5.17 14.04 -11.14
CA ALA A 403 -5.93 14.47 -12.33
C ALA A 403 -7.18 15.30 -11.98
N ASN A 404 -7.76 15.07 -10.82
CA ASN A 404 -8.93 15.81 -10.29
C ASN A 404 -8.55 17.03 -9.43
N GLY A 405 -7.26 17.34 -9.31
CA GLY A 405 -6.77 18.46 -8.52
C GLY A 405 -6.91 18.33 -7.01
N GLN A 406 -7.26 17.15 -6.47
CA GLN A 406 -7.48 16.96 -5.03
C GLN A 406 -6.19 16.71 -4.22
N GLY A 407 -5.06 16.48 -4.90
CA GLY A 407 -3.81 16.17 -4.22
C GLY A 407 -3.84 14.83 -3.50
N LEU A 408 -2.99 14.69 -2.48
CA LEU A 408 -2.96 13.51 -1.59
C LEU A 408 -3.04 13.98 -0.14
N PRO A 409 -3.94 13.43 0.67
CA PRO A 409 -4.12 13.83 2.06
C PRO A 409 -2.80 13.88 2.83
N ALA A 410 -2.57 14.95 3.57
CA ALA A 410 -1.37 15.22 4.38
C ALA A 410 -0.03 15.26 3.60
N ILE A 411 -0.01 15.04 2.28
CA ILE A 411 1.21 15.01 1.47
C ILE A 411 1.22 16.13 0.45
N PHE A 412 0.28 16.10 -0.49
CA PHE A 412 0.19 17.14 -1.53
C PHE A 412 -1.13 17.89 -1.42
N PRO A 413 -1.09 19.23 -1.31
CA PRO A 413 -2.29 20.02 -1.11
C PRO A 413 -3.24 19.95 -2.31
N PRO A 414 -4.57 20.08 -2.10
CA PRO A 414 -5.52 20.20 -3.18
C PRO A 414 -5.35 21.53 -3.91
N LEU A 415 -5.55 21.50 -5.22
CA LEU A 415 -5.78 22.68 -6.07
C LEU A 415 -7.29 22.88 -6.32
N ALA A 416 -8.07 21.80 -6.29
CA ALA A 416 -9.51 21.82 -6.38
C ALA A 416 -10.13 22.45 -5.12
N GLY A 417 -10.90 23.51 -5.29
CA GLY A 417 -11.53 24.23 -4.18
C GLY A 417 -10.54 24.81 -3.16
N SER A 418 -9.28 25.06 -3.55
CA SER A 418 -8.22 25.51 -2.65
C SER A 418 -8.40 26.98 -2.26
N ASP A 419 -8.62 27.24 -0.96
CA ASP A 419 -8.62 28.58 -0.38
C ASP A 419 -7.26 29.26 -0.55
N PHE A 420 -6.16 28.52 -0.36
CA PHE A 420 -4.80 29.01 -0.48
C PHE A 420 -4.46 29.45 -1.91
N LEU A 421 -4.80 28.64 -2.92
CA LEU A 421 -4.59 28.96 -4.34
C LEU A 421 -5.41 30.19 -4.77
N MET A 422 -6.68 30.22 -4.37
CA MET A 422 -7.62 31.24 -4.83
C MET A 422 -7.46 32.58 -4.11
N ALA A 423 -6.83 32.60 -2.92
CA ALA A 423 -6.64 33.83 -2.16
C ALA A 423 -5.58 34.76 -2.76
N ASP A 424 -4.54 34.22 -3.42
CA ASP A 424 -3.40 35.01 -3.90
C ASP A 424 -2.74 34.36 -5.12
N LEU A 425 -3.04 34.92 -6.30
CA LEU A 425 -2.55 34.40 -7.57
C LEU A 425 -1.07 34.76 -7.82
N GLU A 426 -0.60 35.88 -7.28
CA GLU A 426 0.83 36.28 -7.39
C GLU A 426 1.70 35.32 -6.60
N ARG A 427 1.28 34.98 -5.38
CA ARG A 427 1.92 33.91 -4.58
C ARG A 427 1.92 32.57 -5.33
N ALA A 428 0.85 32.22 -6.01
CA ALA A 428 0.80 31.00 -6.82
C ALA A 428 1.83 31.02 -7.97
N MET A 429 2.05 32.17 -8.61
CA MET A 429 3.11 32.36 -9.62
C MET A 429 4.49 32.16 -9.01
N HIS A 430 4.78 32.79 -7.86
CA HIS A 430 6.04 32.60 -7.14
C HIS A 430 6.30 31.12 -6.79
N ILE A 431 5.30 30.43 -6.28
CA ILE A 431 5.43 28.99 -5.95
C ILE A 431 5.79 28.16 -7.17
N VAL A 432 5.20 28.42 -8.33
CA VAL A 432 5.54 27.68 -9.56
C VAL A 432 6.96 28.02 -10.03
N ILE A 433 7.36 29.28 -9.93
CA ILE A 433 8.67 29.77 -10.42
C ILE A 433 9.82 29.36 -9.48
N GLU A 434 9.65 29.53 -8.19
CA GLU A 434 10.71 29.43 -7.18
C GLU A 434 10.62 28.17 -6.31
N GLY A 435 9.49 27.48 -6.40
CA GLY A 435 9.18 26.36 -5.52
C GLY A 435 8.61 26.81 -4.17
N LYS A 436 8.35 25.85 -3.29
CA LYS A 436 7.85 26.10 -1.93
C LYS A 436 8.43 25.07 -0.97
N GLN A 437 8.98 25.57 0.13
CA GLN A 437 9.45 24.77 1.25
C GLN A 437 8.74 25.22 2.54
N GLY A 438 8.68 24.31 3.51
CA GLY A 438 8.03 24.57 4.79
C GLY A 438 6.49 24.47 4.73
N GLU A 439 5.92 24.65 5.89
CA GLU A 439 4.50 24.42 6.16
C GLU A 439 3.59 25.37 5.37
N VAL A 440 2.48 24.81 4.87
CA VAL A 440 1.36 25.56 4.29
C VAL A 440 0.05 24.98 4.81
N VAL A 441 -0.94 25.84 5.02
CA VAL A 441 -2.29 25.44 5.39
C VAL A 441 -3.22 25.65 4.19
N VAL A 442 -3.90 24.59 3.75
CA VAL A 442 -4.86 24.61 2.64
C VAL A 442 -6.15 23.94 3.11
N ASN A 443 -7.26 24.65 3.00
CA ASN A 443 -8.58 24.18 3.44
C ASN A 443 -8.56 23.67 4.90
N GLY A 444 -7.79 24.35 5.78
CA GLY A 444 -7.63 23.97 7.19
C GLY A 444 -6.72 22.77 7.47
N ASN A 445 -6.12 22.16 6.46
CA ASN A 445 -5.15 21.06 6.60
C ASN A 445 -3.72 21.56 6.38
N THR A 446 -2.80 21.04 7.18
CA THR A 446 -1.37 21.38 7.11
C THR A 446 -0.63 20.43 6.17
N PHE A 447 0.21 21.01 5.29
CA PHE A 447 1.10 20.29 4.37
C PHE A 447 2.52 20.82 4.55
N ASN A 448 3.53 19.92 4.55
CA ASN A 448 4.93 20.30 4.76
C ASN A 448 5.87 19.54 3.81
N GLN A 449 5.46 19.34 2.55
CA GLN A 449 6.30 18.76 1.50
C GLN A 449 6.91 19.85 0.63
N VAL A 450 8.04 19.52 0.01
CA VAL A 450 8.72 20.43 -0.90
C VAL A 450 8.08 20.38 -2.28
N MET A 451 7.65 21.52 -2.79
CA MET A 451 7.35 21.71 -4.21
C MET A 451 8.59 22.31 -4.89
N THR A 452 9.21 21.59 -5.79
CA THR A 452 10.37 22.08 -6.52
C THR A 452 10.00 23.18 -7.54
N PRO A 453 10.90 24.12 -7.84
CA PRO A 453 10.71 25.08 -8.93
C PRO A 453 10.41 24.33 -10.25
N GLN A 454 9.48 24.88 -11.02
CA GLN A 454 9.11 24.29 -12.30
C GLN A 454 9.77 25.05 -13.44
N ASN A 455 10.53 24.34 -14.28
CA ASN A 455 11.18 24.95 -15.45
C ASN A 455 10.18 25.15 -16.60
N LEU A 456 9.26 26.09 -16.40
CA LEU A 456 8.19 26.44 -17.34
C LEU A 456 8.42 27.87 -17.86
N SER A 457 8.07 28.13 -19.12
CA SER A 457 8.03 29.46 -19.70
C SER A 457 6.88 30.29 -19.10
N ASP A 458 6.95 31.60 -19.21
CA ASP A 458 5.90 32.51 -18.74
C ASP A 458 4.53 32.21 -19.38
N GLU A 459 4.53 31.79 -20.66
CA GLU A 459 3.32 31.34 -21.36
C GLU A 459 2.75 30.04 -20.75
N GLU A 460 3.59 29.05 -20.45
CA GLU A 460 3.17 27.80 -19.85
C GLU A 460 2.64 28.00 -18.42
N ILE A 461 3.28 28.87 -17.62
CA ILE A 461 2.81 29.22 -16.28
C ILE A 461 1.46 29.95 -16.36
N ALA A 462 1.31 30.90 -17.27
CA ALA A 462 0.04 31.60 -17.50
C ALA A 462 -1.08 30.62 -17.89
N ASN A 463 -0.75 29.64 -18.77
CA ASN A 463 -1.70 28.64 -19.22
C ASN A 463 -2.13 27.71 -18.08
N VAL A 464 -1.17 27.13 -17.32
CA VAL A 464 -1.50 26.19 -16.25
C VAL A 464 -2.22 26.88 -15.08
N LEU A 465 -1.84 28.11 -14.72
CA LEU A 465 -2.55 28.85 -13.68
C LEU A 465 -3.96 29.24 -14.12
N THR A 466 -4.15 29.60 -15.41
CA THR A 466 -5.50 29.79 -15.95
C THR A 466 -6.32 28.50 -15.84
N PHE A 467 -5.73 27.33 -16.16
CA PHE A 467 -6.42 26.06 -16.08
C PHE A 467 -6.80 25.72 -14.64
N VAL A 468 -5.85 25.66 -13.71
CA VAL A 468 -6.11 25.20 -12.33
C VAL A 468 -7.05 26.12 -11.56
N THR A 469 -7.01 27.43 -11.83
CA THR A 469 -7.91 28.40 -11.18
C THR A 469 -9.32 28.43 -11.77
N ASN A 470 -9.57 27.78 -12.91
CA ASN A 470 -10.89 27.70 -13.54
C ASN A 470 -11.40 26.25 -13.67
N SER A 471 -10.71 25.28 -13.05
CA SER A 471 -11.09 23.86 -13.05
C SER A 471 -11.64 23.44 -11.70
N TRP A 472 -12.32 22.29 -11.64
CA TRP A 472 -12.78 21.60 -10.41
C TRP A 472 -13.61 22.48 -9.45
N GLY A 473 -14.39 23.41 -10.01
CA GLY A 473 -15.24 24.34 -9.24
C GLY A 473 -14.56 25.63 -8.80
N ASN A 474 -13.27 25.81 -9.04
CA ASN A 474 -12.57 27.08 -8.87
C ASN A 474 -13.14 28.14 -9.83
N LYS A 475 -13.16 29.40 -9.38
CA LYS A 475 -13.69 30.56 -10.16
C LYS A 475 -12.64 31.65 -10.24
N GLY A 476 -11.60 31.39 -11.03
CA GLY A 476 -10.50 32.32 -11.25
C GLY A 476 -10.66 33.17 -12.50
N ARG A 477 -9.58 33.77 -12.92
CA ARG A 477 -9.47 34.59 -14.14
C ARG A 477 -8.40 34.07 -15.07
N MET A 478 -8.38 34.56 -16.30
CA MET A 478 -7.27 34.34 -17.22
C MET A 478 -6.00 35.04 -16.69
N VAL A 479 -4.88 34.33 -16.72
CA VAL A 479 -3.55 34.84 -16.42
C VAL A 479 -2.81 35.12 -17.71
N SER A 480 -2.12 36.26 -17.78
CA SER A 480 -1.30 36.61 -18.94
C SER A 480 0.18 36.28 -18.74
N PRO A 481 0.94 36.00 -19.81
CA PRO A 481 2.41 35.80 -19.72
C PRO A 481 3.14 37.03 -19.18
N ASP A 482 2.64 38.24 -19.47
CA ASP A 482 3.23 39.48 -18.97
C ASP A 482 3.13 39.64 -17.45
N GLU A 483 2.06 39.11 -16.83
CA GLU A 483 1.94 39.06 -15.37
C GLU A 483 3.00 38.11 -14.77
N VAL A 484 3.18 36.94 -15.37
CA VAL A 484 4.18 35.96 -14.94
C VAL A 484 5.60 36.52 -15.12
N ALA A 485 5.89 37.18 -16.25
CA ALA A 485 7.18 37.80 -16.52
C ALA A 485 7.54 38.87 -15.47
N LYS A 486 6.57 39.68 -15.02
CA LYS A 486 6.75 40.69 -13.97
C LYS A 486 7.13 40.04 -12.64
N VAL A 487 6.41 38.97 -12.25
CA VAL A 487 6.72 38.22 -11.00
C VAL A 487 8.11 37.60 -11.08
N ARG A 488 8.46 36.95 -12.19
CA ARG A 488 9.80 36.37 -12.40
C ARG A 488 10.92 37.41 -12.36
N ALA A 489 10.68 38.62 -12.88
CA ALA A 489 11.66 39.70 -12.84
C ALA A 489 11.84 40.26 -11.42
N ALA A 490 10.76 40.33 -10.62
CA ALA A 490 10.81 40.80 -9.23
C ALA A 490 11.60 39.85 -8.32
N GLY A 491 11.44 38.50 -8.49
CA GLY A 491 12.19 37.50 -7.73
C GLY A 491 13.71 37.58 -7.96
N LYS A 492 14.16 37.87 -9.18
CA LYS A 492 15.60 38.05 -9.48
C LYS A 492 16.26 39.25 -8.80
N GLN A 493 15.50 40.26 -8.35
CA GLN A 493 16.03 41.42 -7.67
C GLN A 493 16.31 41.17 -6.18
N THR A 494 15.69 40.18 -5.56
CA THR A 494 15.90 39.86 -4.13
C THR A 494 17.15 39.01 -3.88
N ASP A 495 17.58 38.21 -4.88
CA ASP A 495 18.80 37.39 -4.76
C ASP A 495 20.11 38.16 -5.05
N GLY A 496 20.04 39.37 -5.61
CA GLY A 496 21.19 40.21 -5.92
C GLY A 496 21.69 41.12 -4.78
N GLY A 497 21.08 41.06 -3.59
CA GLY A 497 21.31 42.04 -2.50
C GLY A 497 21.93 41.52 -1.22
N ALA A 498 22.41 40.28 -1.14
CA ALA A 498 23.04 39.73 0.06
C ALA A 498 24.50 39.31 -0.19
N GLY A 499 25.34 40.31 -0.52
CA GLY A 499 26.78 40.10 -0.62
C GLY A 499 27.47 41.37 -0.15
N GLU A 500 27.59 41.56 1.16
CA GLU A 500 28.59 42.36 1.88
C GLU A 500 28.10 42.61 3.31
N HIS A 501 28.52 41.73 4.23
CA HIS A 501 29.13 42.10 5.53
C HIS A 501 29.54 40.82 6.27
#